data_d822c43d074b2862cf910bd38a717f52
#
_entry.id   d822c43d074b2862cf910bd38a717f52
#
_cell.length_a   1.000
_cell.length_b   1.000
_cell.length_c   1.000
_cell.angle_alpha   90.00
_cell.angle_beta   90.00
_cell.angle_gamma   90.00
#
_symmetry.space_group_name_H-M   'P 1'
#
loop_
_entity.id
_entity.type
_entity.pdbx_description
1 polymer ?
#
loop_
_entity_poly.entity_id
_entity_poly.type
_entity_poly.pdbx_seq_one_letter_code
_entity_poly.pdbx_strand_id
1 'polypeptide(L)'
;DANFGGRRLYFTDHGNYDIFDYNYAAQQGMLSDEYPVWWGYDDQKLFEFAKEKLNELSAQDEPFNLTMLTVDTHFEDGYVCDKCDDKFGDNQYANVMACSSKQVKEFVEWVKQQDFYEDTTIVISGDHPTMDSDFCENVDENYGRRVYTAYINASDSPKSSMTRTYTTFDNFPTTLAAMGVTIEGNRLGLGTNLFSSEQTLSERYGLENEEKEMKKNSEFMIELANIDESSESLLIREGIIPTGQMTVGEYQTETGIIPVSIQNITGGDNIQAINIAVWKKEDQSDLQWIEMQYQEDESYVADIDMSNFDYEQGEYNIHAYAITNDGEQYFIGGGMGYKQ
;
A
#
# COMPACT_ATOMS: atom_id res chain seq x y z
N ASP A 1 8.78 1.78 2.38
CA ASP A 1 9.08 2.89 1.51
C ASP A 1 7.81 3.70 1.20
N ALA A 2 7.84 5.01 1.49
CA ALA A 2 6.68 5.90 1.32
C ALA A 2 6.33 6.15 -0.16
N ASN A 3 7.23 5.88 -1.09
CA ASN A 3 6.98 6.13 -2.52
C ASN A 3 6.14 5.03 -3.17
N PHE A 4 6.17 3.81 -2.60
CA PHE A 4 5.38 2.71 -3.11
C PHE A 4 3.88 3.05 -3.11
N GLY A 5 3.20 2.83 -4.25
CA GLY A 5 1.78 3.08 -4.41
C GLY A 5 1.37 4.56 -4.31
N GLY A 6 2.30 5.50 -4.53
CA GLY A 6 2.01 6.93 -4.49
C GLY A 6 1.73 7.50 -3.09
N ARG A 7 2.09 6.78 -2.02
CA ARG A 7 1.81 7.22 -0.63
C ARG A 7 2.42 8.57 -0.32
N ARG A 8 3.68 8.81 -0.72
CA ARG A 8 4.35 10.10 -0.49
C ARG A 8 3.54 11.23 -1.10
N LEU A 9 3.19 11.13 -2.38
CA LEU A 9 2.40 12.13 -3.08
C LEU A 9 1.05 12.36 -2.39
N TYR A 10 0.35 11.27 -2.05
CA TYR A 10 -0.92 11.36 -1.34
C TYR A 10 -0.82 12.18 -0.04
N PHE A 11 0.16 11.89 0.81
CA PHE A 11 0.31 12.57 2.09
C PHE A 11 0.85 14.00 1.96
N THR A 12 1.72 14.27 0.99
CA THR A 12 2.20 15.64 0.75
C THR A 12 1.10 16.53 0.18
N ASP A 13 0.26 16.03 -0.70
CA ASP A 13 -0.84 16.80 -1.31
C ASP A 13 -2.02 17.00 -0.35
N HIS A 14 -2.23 16.10 0.61
CA HIS A 14 -3.34 16.15 1.56
C HIS A 14 -2.98 16.75 2.92
N GLY A 15 -2.07 17.71 2.96
CA GLY A 15 -1.75 18.43 4.20
C GLY A 15 -0.27 18.56 4.49
N ASN A 16 0.57 18.23 3.52
CA ASN A 16 2.03 18.32 3.63
C ASN A 16 2.57 17.61 4.88
N TYR A 17 2.19 16.34 5.03
CA TYR A 17 2.63 15.53 6.14
C TYR A 17 4.15 15.33 6.15
N ASP A 18 4.73 15.36 7.35
CA ASP A 18 6.10 14.89 7.56
C ASP A 18 6.15 13.38 7.38
N ILE A 19 6.98 12.90 6.46
CA ILE A 19 7.11 11.48 6.15
C ILE A 19 8.36 10.92 6.82
N PHE A 20 8.16 9.94 7.67
CA PHE A 20 9.21 9.23 8.39
C PHE A 20 9.29 7.79 7.88
N ASP A 21 9.97 7.61 6.76
CA ASP A 21 10.18 6.29 6.14
C ASP A 21 11.61 5.77 6.32
N TYR A 22 11.90 4.63 5.70
CA TYR A 22 13.22 4.02 5.76
C TYR A 22 14.32 4.98 5.28
N ASN A 23 14.11 5.66 4.15
CA ASN A 23 15.11 6.56 3.58
C ASN A 23 15.41 7.72 4.53
N TYR A 24 14.38 8.31 5.13
CA TYR A 24 14.56 9.35 6.14
C TYR A 24 15.36 8.82 7.34
N ALA A 25 14.97 7.68 7.91
CA ALA A 25 15.65 7.11 9.08
C ALA A 25 17.13 6.76 8.80
N ALA A 26 17.43 6.23 7.60
CA ALA A 26 18.78 5.93 7.17
C ALA A 26 19.61 7.21 6.99
N GLN A 27 19.08 8.24 6.31
CA GLN A 27 19.74 9.54 6.12
C GLN A 27 20.04 10.25 7.45
N GLN A 28 19.17 10.08 8.46
CA GLN A 28 19.39 10.63 9.78
C GLN A 28 20.34 9.79 10.65
N GLY A 29 20.87 8.67 10.14
CA GLY A 29 21.75 7.76 10.87
C GLY A 29 21.05 7.01 12.01
N MET A 30 19.73 6.87 11.96
CA MET A 30 18.92 6.18 12.96
C MET A 30 18.91 4.65 12.76
N LEU A 31 19.34 4.20 11.59
CA LEU A 31 19.53 2.79 11.24
C LEU A 31 21.00 2.55 10.96
N SER A 32 21.50 1.33 11.22
CA SER A 32 22.87 0.97 10.87
C SER A 32 23.02 0.77 9.36
N ASP A 33 24.23 0.93 8.83
CA ASP A 33 24.53 0.70 7.41
C ASP A 33 24.23 -0.74 6.95
N GLU A 34 24.18 -1.69 7.89
CA GLU A 34 23.89 -3.11 7.63
C GLU A 34 22.45 -3.48 8.03
N TYR A 35 21.58 -2.48 8.26
CA TYR A 35 20.20 -2.75 8.68
C TYR A 35 19.42 -3.50 7.57
N PRO A 36 18.82 -4.65 7.88
CA PRO A 36 18.09 -5.42 6.89
C PRO A 36 16.85 -4.65 6.42
N VAL A 37 16.72 -4.48 5.13
CA VAL A 37 15.53 -3.85 4.52
C VAL A 37 14.56 -4.95 4.10
N TRP A 38 13.35 -4.88 4.61
CA TRP A 38 12.21 -5.64 4.12
C TRP A 38 11.37 -4.73 3.20
N TRP A 39 10.18 -4.42 3.54
CA TRP A 39 9.38 -3.38 2.86
C TRP A 39 9.61 -1.97 3.44
N GLY A 40 10.57 -1.83 4.28
CA GLY A 40 10.96 -0.66 5.04
C GLY A 40 11.83 -1.09 6.22
N TYR A 41 11.79 -0.38 7.33
CA TYR A 41 12.26 -0.87 8.62
C TYR A 41 11.16 -1.72 9.28
N ASP A 42 11.55 -2.69 10.11
CA ASP A 42 10.62 -3.61 10.77
C ASP A 42 9.63 -2.91 11.73
N ASP A 43 8.55 -3.61 12.08
CA ASP A 43 7.52 -3.09 12.97
C ASP A 43 8.07 -2.71 14.36
N GLN A 44 9.11 -3.39 14.83
CA GLN A 44 9.74 -3.05 16.11
C GLN A 44 10.32 -1.64 16.06
N LYS A 45 11.03 -1.28 14.98
CA LYS A 45 11.58 0.06 14.76
C LYS A 45 10.47 1.07 14.52
N LEU A 46 9.44 0.71 13.77
CA LEU A 46 8.27 1.56 13.59
C LEU A 46 7.68 2.00 14.93
N PHE A 47 7.46 1.08 15.85
CA PHE A 47 6.89 1.40 17.16
C PHE A 47 7.85 2.16 18.07
N GLU A 48 9.17 1.94 17.97
CA GLU A 48 10.17 2.76 18.67
C GLU A 48 10.10 4.22 18.20
N PHE A 49 10.21 4.46 16.92
CA PHE A 49 10.16 5.79 16.31
C PHE A 49 8.81 6.48 16.53
N ALA A 50 7.72 5.73 16.47
CA ALA A 50 6.39 6.26 16.72
C ALA A 50 6.24 6.77 18.16
N LYS A 51 6.81 6.08 19.15
CA LYS A 51 6.79 6.54 20.55
C LYS A 51 7.59 7.85 20.73
N GLU A 52 8.77 7.92 20.10
CA GLU A 52 9.57 9.15 20.11
C GLU A 52 8.81 10.29 19.47
N LYS A 53 8.23 10.05 18.29
CA LYS A 53 7.46 11.07 17.58
C LYS A 53 6.20 11.51 18.32
N LEU A 54 5.48 10.61 18.98
CA LEU A 54 4.33 10.94 19.81
C LEU A 54 4.72 11.80 21.02
N ASN A 55 5.87 11.52 21.65
CA ASN A 55 6.38 12.38 22.73
C ASN A 55 6.72 13.80 22.23
N GLU A 56 7.28 13.92 21.03
CA GLU A 56 7.55 15.22 20.41
C GLU A 56 6.26 15.98 20.08
N LEU A 57 5.31 15.29 19.43
CA LEU A 57 4.04 15.90 19.00
C LEU A 57 3.17 16.31 20.18
N SER A 58 3.07 15.46 21.21
CA SER A 58 2.28 15.75 22.40
C SER A 58 2.86 16.87 23.27
N ALA A 59 4.13 17.19 23.13
CA ALA A 59 4.75 18.34 23.80
C ALA A 59 4.41 19.69 23.13
N GLN A 60 3.84 19.67 21.94
CA GLN A 60 3.32 20.84 21.23
C GLN A 60 1.89 21.10 21.70
N ASP A 61 1.50 22.36 21.84
CA ASP A 61 0.12 22.75 22.23
C ASP A 61 -0.79 22.83 20.99
N GLU A 62 -0.73 21.79 20.13
CA GLU A 62 -1.48 21.70 18.88
C GLU A 62 -2.00 20.27 18.64
N PRO A 63 -3.18 20.12 18.02
CA PRO A 63 -3.66 18.82 17.60
C PRO A 63 -2.70 18.16 16.61
N PHE A 64 -2.54 16.83 16.70
CA PHE A 64 -1.68 16.07 15.81
C PHE A 64 -2.39 14.85 15.21
N ASN A 65 -1.90 14.39 14.09
CA ASN A 65 -2.23 13.10 13.50
C ASN A 65 -0.94 12.32 13.25
N LEU A 66 -0.91 11.06 13.68
CA LEU A 66 0.16 10.12 13.36
C LEU A 66 -0.44 8.92 12.64
N THR A 67 -0.08 8.74 11.37
CA THR A 67 -0.45 7.57 10.57
C THR A 67 0.74 6.61 10.48
N MET A 68 0.52 5.34 10.81
CA MET A 68 1.54 4.31 10.83
C MET A 68 1.15 3.18 9.89
N LEU A 69 2.12 2.61 9.17
CA LEU A 69 1.94 1.43 8.34
C LEU A 69 2.91 0.35 8.79
N THR A 70 2.38 -0.75 9.33
CA THR A 70 3.15 -1.94 9.70
C THR A 70 3.47 -2.77 8.45
N VAL A 71 4.61 -3.46 8.43
CA VAL A 71 5.10 -4.19 7.25
C VAL A 71 5.48 -5.65 7.52
N ASP A 72 5.71 -6.04 8.78
CA ASP A 72 6.21 -7.38 9.10
C ASP A 72 5.25 -8.50 8.65
N THR A 73 3.96 -8.23 8.55
CA THR A 73 2.95 -9.20 8.08
C THR A 73 2.76 -9.21 6.57
N HIS A 74 3.62 -8.51 5.79
CA HIS A 74 3.55 -8.58 4.34
C HIS A 74 3.94 -9.97 3.84
N PHE A 75 3.27 -10.46 2.79
CA PHE A 75 3.58 -11.76 2.18
C PHE A 75 4.93 -11.70 1.39
N GLU A 76 5.64 -12.81 1.18
CA GLU A 76 5.32 -14.15 1.68
C GLU A 76 5.94 -14.35 3.07
N ASP A 77 5.31 -15.18 3.91
CA ASP A 77 5.76 -15.61 5.23
C ASP A 77 6.06 -14.50 6.25
N GLY A 78 6.04 -13.23 5.84
CA GLY A 78 6.34 -12.08 6.68
C GLY A 78 7.79 -12.00 7.15
N TYR A 79 8.10 -10.98 7.94
CA TYR A 79 9.43 -10.72 8.50
C TYR A 79 9.52 -11.16 9.98
N VAL A 80 10.49 -12.00 10.30
CA VAL A 80 10.73 -12.47 11.67
C VAL A 80 11.69 -11.50 12.36
N CYS A 81 11.19 -10.70 13.28
CA CYS A 81 12.01 -9.84 14.14
C CYS A 81 12.41 -10.56 15.44
N ASP A 82 13.31 -9.96 16.23
CA ASP A 82 13.83 -10.51 17.50
C ASP A 82 12.74 -10.72 18.57
N LYS A 83 11.55 -10.17 18.40
CA LYS A 83 10.42 -10.31 19.35
C LYS A 83 9.48 -11.46 19.00
N CYS A 84 9.66 -12.09 17.85
CA CYS A 84 8.79 -13.18 17.40
C CYS A 84 9.08 -14.46 18.18
N ASP A 85 8.01 -15.03 18.73
CA ASP A 85 8.02 -16.33 19.39
C ASP A 85 7.71 -17.44 18.36
N ASP A 86 8.05 -18.69 18.63
CA ASP A 86 7.77 -19.87 17.83
C ASP A 86 6.44 -20.57 18.23
N LYS A 87 5.46 -19.81 18.66
CA LYS A 87 4.19 -20.32 19.23
C LYS A 87 3.46 -21.31 18.31
N PHE A 88 3.63 -21.17 17.01
CA PHE A 88 3.01 -22.00 15.97
C PHE A 88 4.03 -22.94 15.30
N GLY A 89 5.17 -23.23 15.98
CA GLY A 89 6.22 -24.12 15.47
C GLY A 89 6.81 -23.60 14.17
N ASP A 90 6.88 -24.47 13.15
CA ASP A 90 7.50 -24.15 11.86
C ASP A 90 6.64 -23.22 10.95
N ASN A 91 5.43 -22.85 11.38
CA ASN A 91 4.60 -21.92 10.61
C ASN A 91 5.07 -20.48 10.87
N GLN A 92 6.01 -20.02 10.04
CA GLN A 92 6.62 -18.70 10.14
C GLN A 92 5.59 -17.58 10.10
N TYR A 93 4.68 -17.62 9.12
CA TYR A 93 3.72 -16.54 8.93
C TYR A 93 2.75 -16.40 10.12
N ALA A 94 2.29 -17.52 10.68
CA ALA A 94 1.47 -17.51 11.90
C ALA A 94 2.22 -16.91 13.09
N ASN A 95 3.53 -17.22 13.24
CA ASN A 95 4.38 -16.64 14.27
C ASN A 95 4.56 -15.13 14.09
N VAL A 96 4.78 -14.66 12.84
CA VAL A 96 4.89 -13.24 12.52
C VAL A 96 3.58 -12.49 12.78
N MET A 97 2.44 -13.03 12.36
CA MET A 97 1.13 -12.42 12.64
C MET A 97 0.85 -12.31 14.14
N ALA A 98 1.20 -13.33 14.92
CA ALA A 98 1.08 -13.28 16.38
C ALA A 98 2.04 -12.26 17.00
N CYS A 99 3.25 -12.14 16.46
CA CYS A 99 4.26 -11.17 16.88
C CYS A 99 3.79 -9.74 16.62
N SER A 100 3.33 -9.44 15.40
CA SER A 100 2.78 -8.13 15.05
C SER A 100 1.60 -7.76 15.93
N SER A 101 0.66 -8.68 16.15
CA SER A 101 -0.48 -8.49 17.03
C SER A 101 -0.05 -8.17 18.49
N LYS A 102 1.00 -8.83 18.99
CA LYS A 102 1.58 -8.56 20.31
C LYS A 102 2.20 -7.16 20.37
N GLN A 103 2.95 -6.76 19.34
CA GLN A 103 3.59 -5.44 19.26
C GLN A 103 2.55 -4.32 19.17
N VAL A 104 1.50 -4.48 18.37
CA VAL A 104 0.36 -3.54 18.31
C VAL A 104 -0.28 -3.39 19.69
N LYS A 105 -0.55 -4.50 20.38
CA LYS A 105 -1.10 -4.47 21.74
C LYS A 105 -0.20 -3.69 22.68
N GLU A 106 1.11 -4.00 22.72
CA GLU A 106 2.08 -3.32 23.59
C GLU A 106 2.15 -1.81 23.30
N PHE A 107 2.07 -1.43 22.03
CA PHE A 107 2.04 -0.03 21.63
C PHE A 107 0.76 0.68 22.11
N VAL A 108 -0.40 0.08 21.89
CA VAL A 108 -1.69 0.63 22.36
C VAL A 108 -1.71 0.76 23.90
N GLU A 109 -1.22 -0.25 24.62
CA GLU A 109 -1.13 -0.18 26.09
C GLU A 109 -0.16 0.90 26.57
N TRP A 110 0.92 1.14 25.82
CA TRP A 110 1.82 2.27 26.10
C TRP A 110 1.13 3.62 25.87
N VAL A 111 0.41 3.79 24.73
CA VAL A 111 -0.36 5.03 24.44
C VAL A 111 -1.38 5.30 25.53
N LYS A 112 -2.07 4.28 26.05
CA LYS A 112 -3.05 4.41 27.13
C LYS A 112 -2.48 4.92 28.45
N GLN A 113 -1.17 4.86 28.62
CA GLN A 113 -0.49 5.35 29.81
C GLN A 113 0.02 6.78 29.68
N GLN A 114 -0.15 7.41 28.53
CA GLN A 114 0.32 8.76 28.25
C GLN A 114 -0.74 9.80 28.64
N ASP A 115 -0.30 10.97 29.04
CA ASP A 115 -1.19 12.08 29.45
C ASP A 115 -2.11 12.56 28.31
N PHE A 116 -1.67 12.39 27.05
CA PHE A 116 -2.45 12.76 25.87
C PHE A 116 -3.54 11.75 25.48
N TYR A 117 -3.60 10.59 26.13
CA TYR A 117 -4.52 9.52 25.75
C TYR A 117 -6.00 9.91 25.84
N GLU A 118 -6.37 10.71 26.86
CA GLU A 118 -7.78 11.10 27.06
C GLU A 118 -8.38 11.82 25.83
N ASP A 119 -7.53 12.57 25.10
CA ASP A 119 -7.90 13.35 23.92
C ASP A 119 -7.48 12.67 22.60
N THR A 120 -7.06 11.40 22.64
CA THR A 120 -6.54 10.68 21.48
C THR A 120 -7.45 9.52 21.07
N THR A 121 -7.93 9.53 19.84
CA THR A 121 -8.59 8.40 19.21
C THR A 121 -7.56 7.52 18.49
N ILE A 122 -7.57 6.21 18.75
CA ILE A 122 -6.73 5.24 18.04
C ILE A 122 -7.59 4.44 17.07
N VAL A 123 -7.18 4.41 15.80
CA VAL A 123 -7.83 3.61 14.77
C VAL A 123 -6.85 2.55 14.27
N ILE A 124 -7.27 1.29 14.28
CA ILE A 124 -6.51 0.17 13.73
C ILE A 124 -7.33 -0.42 12.60
N SER A 125 -6.74 -0.57 11.42
CA SER A 125 -7.40 -1.21 10.28
C SER A 125 -6.38 -2.01 9.48
N GLY A 126 -6.73 -3.25 9.11
CA GLY A 126 -6.03 -3.94 8.04
C GLY A 126 -6.39 -3.29 6.70
N ASP A 127 -5.45 -3.28 5.78
CA ASP A 127 -5.62 -2.74 4.44
C ASP A 127 -6.36 -3.75 3.53
N HIS A 128 -5.92 -5.00 3.52
CA HIS A 128 -6.55 -6.11 2.77
C HIS A 128 -6.26 -7.46 3.45
N PRO A 129 -6.99 -8.54 3.13
CA PRO A 129 -6.61 -9.89 3.52
C PRO A 129 -5.25 -10.28 2.93
N THR A 130 -4.49 -11.11 3.64
CA THR A 130 -3.19 -11.57 3.13
C THR A 130 -3.29 -12.20 1.75
N MET A 131 -2.29 -11.94 0.91
CA MET A 131 -2.09 -12.56 -0.40
C MET A 131 -1.30 -13.87 -0.32
N ASP A 132 -0.85 -14.26 0.88
CA ASP A 132 -0.15 -15.52 1.09
C ASP A 132 -1.08 -16.72 0.85
N SER A 133 -0.88 -17.38 -0.30
CA SER A 133 -1.72 -18.48 -0.74
C SER A 133 -1.51 -19.76 0.06
N ASP A 134 -0.27 -20.05 0.44
CA ASP A 134 0.12 -21.25 1.17
C ASP A 134 -0.46 -21.21 2.59
N PHE A 135 -0.39 -20.05 3.23
CA PHE A 135 -1.00 -19.85 4.54
C PHE A 135 -2.52 -20.04 4.51
N CYS A 136 -3.15 -19.70 3.39
CA CYS A 136 -4.59 -19.79 3.21
C CYS A 136 -5.05 -21.12 2.60
N GLU A 137 -4.16 -22.04 2.21
CA GLU A 137 -4.47 -23.28 1.50
C GLU A 137 -5.57 -24.12 2.17
N ASN A 138 -5.58 -24.15 3.49
CA ASN A 138 -6.54 -24.95 4.27
C ASN A 138 -7.72 -24.14 4.83
N VAL A 139 -7.90 -22.90 4.41
CA VAL A 139 -9.07 -22.08 4.76
C VAL A 139 -10.27 -22.56 3.95
N ASP A 140 -11.40 -22.79 4.62
CA ASP A 140 -12.66 -23.17 3.96
C ASP A 140 -13.03 -22.11 2.90
N GLU A 141 -13.28 -22.55 1.67
CA GLU A 141 -13.62 -21.67 0.54
C GLU A 141 -14.86 -20.79 0.78
N ASN A 142 -15.75 -21.22 1.68
CA ASN A 142 -16.92 -20.45 2.09
C ASN A 142 -16.64 -19.48 3.25
N TYR A 143 -15.42 -19.49 3.81
CA TYR A 143 -15.03 -18.55 4.85
C TYR A 143 -14.71 -17.19 4.26
N GLY A 144 -15.58 -16.23 4.45
CA GLY A 144 -15.33 -14.84 4.05
C GLY A 144 -14.22 -14.23 4.90
N ARG A 145 -13.01 -14.19 4.37
CA ARG A 145 -11.86 -13.52 5.02
C ARG A 145 -12.12 -12.03 5.18
N ARG A 146 -11.66 -11.46 6.28
CA ARG A 146 -11.92 -10.06 6.65
C ARG A 146 -10.68 -9.45 7.28
N VAL A 147 -10.55 -8.14 7.16
CA VAL A 147 -9.56 -7.36 7.89
C VAL A 147 -10.05 -7.02 9.29
N TYR A 148 -9.12 -6.84 10.21
CA TYR A 148 -9.41 -6.36 11.55
C TYR A 148 -9.61 -4.84 11.51
N THR A 149 -10.63 -4.33 12.22
CA THR A 149 -10.84 -2.90 12.39
C THR A 149 -11.25 -2.61 13.83
N ALA A 150 -10.63 -1.62 14.45
CA ALA A 150 -10.96 -1.18 15.80
C ALA A 150 -10.83 0.34 15.95
N TYR A 151 -11.76 0.92 16.70
CA TYR A 151 -11.76 2.31 17.12
C TYR A 151 -11.68 2.36 18.64
N ILE A 152 -10.59 2.86 19.18
CA ILE A 152 -10.32 2.90 20.61
C ILE A 152 -10.39 4.35 21.08
N ASN A 153 -11.02 4.59 22.22
CA ASN A 153 -11.27 5.91 22.77
C ASN A 153 -12.02 6.85 21.81
N ALA A 154 -13.01 6.28 21.10
CA ALA A 154 -13.85 7.05 20.18
C ALA A 154 -14.82 7.96 20.96
N SER A 155 -15.04 9.17 20.46
CA SER A 155 -15.99 10.16 21.05
C SER A 155 -17.47 9.76 20.85
N ASP A 156 -17.77 8.89 19.90
CA ASP A 156 -19.11 8.35 19.67
C ASP A 156 -19.08 6.82 19.81
N SER A 157 -20.26 6.23 19.95
CA SER A 157 -20.43 4.79 20.08
C SER A 157 -21.49 4.29 19.08
N PRO A 158 -21.42 3.02 18.65
CA PRO A 158 -22.39 2.46 17.72
C PRO A 158 -23.81 2.63 18.23
N LYS A 159 -24.69 3.20 17.40
CA LYS A 159 -26.13 3.37 17.67
C LYS A 159 -26.93 2.11 17.40
N SER A 160 -26.29 1.09 16.86
CA SER A 160 -26.89 -0.22 16.58
C SER A 160 -26.04 -1.33 17.21
N SER A 161 -26.69 -2.31 17.82
CA SER A 161 -26.06 -3.55 18.28
C SER A 161 -25.90 -4.60 17.15
N MET A 162 -26.27 -4.26 15.92
CA MET A 162 -26.17 -5.16 14.77
C MET A 162 -24.73 -5.29 14.29
N THR A 163 -24.37 -6.49 13.87
CA THR A 163 -23.16 -6.71 13.10
C THR A 163 -23.29 -5.96 11.77
N ARG A 164 -22.34 -5.08 11.48
CA ARG A 164 -22.31 -4.29 10.25
C ARG A 164 -21.59 -5.06 9.14
N THR A 165 -22.09 -4.92 7.91
CA THR A 165 -21.37 -5.32 6.69
C THR A 165 -20.85 -4.05 6.02
N TYR A 166 -19.52 -3.95 5.85
CA TYR A 166 -18.90 -2.72 5.39
C TYR A 166 -17.57 -3.00 4.67
N THR A 167 -17.06 -2.00 3.98
CA THR A 167 -15.76 -1.99 3.30
C THR A 167 -14.82 -0.95 3.89
N THR A 168 -13.60 -0.88 3.40
CA THR A 168 -12.61 0.13 3.83
C THR A 168 -13.05 1.56 3.53
N PHE A 169 -13.97 1.78 2.58
CA PHE A 169 -14.57 3.11 2.33
C PHE A 169 -15.24 3.70 3.56
N ASP A 170 -15.83 2.85 4.41
CA ASP A 170 -16.55 3.28 5.61
C ASP A 170 -15.62 3.71 6.75
N ASN A 171 -14.31 3.39 6.65
CA ASN A 171 -13.35 3.74 7.70
C ASN A 171 -13.14 5.25 7.84
N PHE A 172 -13.08 6.00 6.74
CA PHE A 172 -12.81 7.44 6.80
C PHE A 172 -13.92 8.23 7.51
N PRO A 173 -15.21 8.15 7.10
CA PRO A 173 -16.27 8.82 7.84
C PRO A 173 -16.41 8.32 9.29
N THR A 174 -16.13 7.04 9.54
CA THR A 174 -16.17 6.49 10.90
C THR A 174 -15.02 7.04 11.76
N THR A 175 -13.83 7.21 11.19
CA THR A 175 -12.68 7.83 11.87
C THR A 175 -12.99 9.26 12.26
N LEU A 176 -13.57 10.06 11.37
CA LEU A 176 -14.00 11.43 11.69
C LEU A 176 -15.05 11.44 12.80
N ALA A 177 -16.03 10.56 12.74
CA ALA A 177 -17.03 10.44 13.80
C ALA A 177 -16.41 9.98 15.14
N ALA A 178 -15.42 9.09 15.09
CA ALA A 178 -14.67 8.66 16.27
C ALA A 178 -13.93 9.83 16.95
N MET A 179 -13.45 10.79 16.17
CA MET A 179 -12.86 12.05 16.67
C MET A 179 -13.90 13.11 17.08
N GLY A 180 -15.19 12.81 17.01
CA GLY A 180 -16.27 13.73 17.40
C GLY A 180 -16.74 14.67 16.28
N VAL A 181 -16.31 14.48 15.04
CA VAL A 181 -16.77 15.27 13.90
C VAL A 181 -18.21 14.89 13.53
N THR A 182 -19.08 15.88 13.41
CA THR A 182 -20.45 15.68 12.92
C THR A 182 -20.46 15.67 11.40
N ILE A 183 -20.97 14.59 10.82
CA ILE A 183 -21.09 14.40 9.37
C ILE A 183 -22.57 14.50 8.99
N GLU A 184 -22.94 15.49 8.17
CA GLU A 184 -24.30 15.63 7.67
C GLU A 184 -24.67 14.40 6.81
N GLY A 185 -25.80 13.75 7.13
CA GLY A 185 -26.24 12.53 6.46
C GLY A 185 -25.40 11.28 6.76
N ASN A 186 -24.41 11.38 7.65
CA ASN A 186 -23.52 10.26 8.05
C ASN A 186 -22.77 9.57 6.90
N ARG A 187 -22.53 10.28 5.79
CA ARG A 187 -21.84 9.75 4.60
C ARG A 187 -20.80 10.72 4.08
N LEU A 188 -19.66 10.18 3.63
CA LEU A 188 -18.65 10.92 2.88
C LEU A 188 -18.18 10.05 1.72
N GLY A 189 -18.35 10.55 0.50
CA GLY A 189 -18.05 9.78 -0.72
C GLY A 189 -18.86 8.48 -0.72
N LEU A 190 -18.18 7.36 -0.86
CA LEU A 190 -18.76 6.01 -0.84
C LEU A 190 -18.93 5.44 0.59
N GLY A 191 -18.30 6.06 1.58
CA GLY A 191 -18.29 5.56 2.95
C GLY A 191 -19.45 6.06 3.81
N THR A 192 -19.81 5.26 4.81
CA THR A 192 -20.84 5.53 5.81
C THR A 192 -20.24 5.49 7.20
N ASN A 193 -20.61 6.42 8.07
CA ASN A 193 -20.27 6.39 9.49
C ASN A 193 -20.88 5.15 10.16
N LEU A 194 -20.04 4.20 10.54
CA LEU A 194 -20.46 2.91 11.13
C LEU A 194 -21.07 3.05 12.52
N PHE A 195 -20.86 4.17 13.20
CA PHE A 195 -21.52 4.46 14.48
C PHE A 195 -22.99 4.90 14.29
N SER A 196 -23.36 5.32 13.08
CA SER A 196 -24.72 5.73 12.76
C SER A 196 -25.64 4.52 12.51
N SER A 197 -26.94 4.80 12.34
CA SER A 197 -27.94 3.81 11.89
C SER A 197 -28.07 3.74 10.36
N GLU A 198 -27.33 4.58 9.62
CA GLU A 198 -27.35 4.55 8.16
C GLU A 198 -26.76 3.25 7.61
N GLN A 199 -27.38 2.69 6.59
CA GLN A 199 -26.89 1.49 5.93
C GLN A 199 -25.65 1.82 5.09
N THR A 200 -24.62 0.96 5.15
CA THR A 200 -23.50 1.00 4.21
C THR A 200 -23.94 0.67 2.78
N LEU A 201 -23.09 0.85 1.80
CA LEU A 201 -23.38 0.40 0.43
C LEU A 201 -23.51 -1.12 0.37
N SER A 202 -22.64 -1.85 1.06
CA SER A 202 -22.70 -3.32 1.16
C SER A 202 -23.99 -3.81 1.81
N GLU A 203 -24.49 -3.15 2.85
CA GLU A 203 -25.77 -3.48 3.50
C GLU A 203 -26.97 -3.17 2.61
N ARG A 204 -26.88 -2.13 1.79
CA ARG A 204 -27.98 -1.69 0.93
C ARG A 204 -28.08 -2.48 -0.38
N TYR A 205 -26.95 -2.78 -0.99
CA TYR A 205 -26.89 -3.35 -2.34
C TYR A 205 -26.32 -4.76 -2.38
N GLY A 206 -25.67 -5.20 -1.31
CA GLY A 206 -24.89 -6.43 -1.24
C GLY A 206 -23.47 -6.26 -1.76
N LEU A 207 -22.51 -6.93 -1.11
CA LEU A 207 -21.06 -6.80 -1.40
C LEU A 207 -20.73 -7.15 -2.86
N GLU A 208 -21.30 -8.21 -3.41
CA GLU A 208 -21.07 -8.63 -4.80
C GLU A 208 -21.48 -7.55 -5.82
N ASN A 209 -22.62 -6.88 -5.59
CA ASN A 209 -23.07 -5.80 -6.46
C ASN A 209 -22.19 -4.55 -6.31
N GLU A 210 -21.78 -4.24 -5.08
CA GLU A 210 -20.86 -3.14 -4.81
C GLU A 210 -19.53 -3.35 -5.54
N GLU A 211 -18.91 -4.52 -5.42
CA GLU A 211 -17.67 -4.87 -6.13
C GLU A 211 -17.83 -4.77 -7.65
N LYS A 212 -18.97 -5.26 -8.18
CA LYS A 212 -19.25 -5.17 -9.60
C LYS A 212 -19.37 -3.73 -10.10
N GLU A 213 -19.98 -2.84 -9.31
CA GLU A 213 -20.07 -1.42 -9.65
C GLU A 213 -18.70 -0.75 -9.55
N MET A 214 -17.89 -1.09 -8.54
CA MET A 214 -16.55 -0.53 -8.35
C MET A 214 -15.56 -0.91 -9.45
N LYS A 215 -15.77 -2.03 -10.14
CA LYS A 215 -14.96 -2.45 -11.29
C LYS A 215 -15.27 -1.69 -12.59
N LYS A 216 -16.30 -0.86 -12.61
CA LYS A 216 -16.64 -0.04 -13.79
C LYS A 216 -15.77 1.21 -13.85
N ASN A 217 -15.47 1.64 -15.07
CA ASN A 217 -14.83 2.93 -15.28
C ASN A 217 -15.71 4.06 -14.75
N SER A 218 -15.11 5.00 -14.04
CA SER A 218 -15.78 6.21 -13.54
C SER A 218 -15.33 7.41 -14.37
N GLU A 219 -16.22 8.01 -15.15
CA GLU A 219 -15.95 9.25 -15.88
C GLU A 219 -15.49 10.35 -14.93
N PHE A 220 -16.14 10.47 -13.75
CA PHE A 220 -15.74 11.43 -12.72
C PHE A 220 -14.28 11.24 -12.28
N MET A 221 -13.85 9.99 -12.01
CA MET A 221 -12.47 9.73 -11.58
C MET A 221 -11.47 9.98 -12.72
N ILE A 222 -11.86 9.70 -13.96
CA ILE A 222 -11.04 10.00 -15.14
C ILE A 222 -10.88 11.51 -15.30
N GLU A 223 -11.98 12.28 -15.19
CA GLU A 223 -11.93 13.75 -15.25
C GLU A 223 -11.10 14.32 -14.09
N LEU A 224 -11.25 13.78 -12.87
CA LEU A 224 -10.49 14.20 -11.71
C LEU A 224 -8.99 13.94 -11.88
N ALA A 225 -8.61 12.79 -12.45
CA ALA A 225 -7.21 12.46 -12.75
C ALA A 225 -6.59 13.32 -13.85
N ASN A 226 -7.41 13.93 -14.73
CA ASN A 226 -6.99 14.82 -15.79
C ASN A 226 -6.94 16.30 -15.37
N ILE A 227 -6.95 16.60 -14.08
CA ILE A 227 -6.76 17.97 -13.59
C ILE A 227 -5.32 18.40 -13.89
N ASP A 228 -5.17 19.28 -14.89
CA ASP A 228 -3.91 19.74 -15.50
C ASP A 228 -2.97 20.53 -14.57
N GLU A 229 -3.32 20.75 -13.31
CA GLU A 229 -2.55 21.54 -12.36
C GLU A 229 -2.31 20.81 -11.02
N SER A 230 -2.27 19.48 -11.01
CA SER A 230 -1.84 18.72 -9.83
C SER A 230 -0.35 18.94 -9.56
N SER A 231 0.07 18.83 -8.31
CA SER A 231 1.49 18.88 -7.94
C SER A 231 2.30 17.85 -8.71
N GLU A 232 1.74 16.68 -9.00
CA GLU A 232 2.35 15.63 -9.83
C GLU A 232 2.57 16.10 -11.27
N SER A 233 1.56 16.71 -11.91
CA SER A 233 1.69 17.27 -13.25
C SER A 233 2.76 18.36 -13.32
N LEU A 234 2.91 19.16 -12.27
CA LEU A 234 3.98 20.14 -12.15
C LEU A 234 5.35 19.47 -12.03
N LEU A 235 5.47 18.47 -11.17
CA LEU A 235 6.72 17.71 -10.98
C LEU A 235 7.13 16.94 -12.24
N ILE A 236 6.17 16.38 -12.98
CA ILE A 236 6.41 15.75 -14.29
C ILE A 236 6.89 16.81 -15.29
N ARG A 237 6.21 17.94 -15.38
CA ARG A 237 6.57 19.04 -16.30
C ARG A 237 7.96 19.62 -16.00
N GLU A 238 8.37 19.66 -14.75
CA GLU A 238 9.70 20.12 -14.32
C GLU A 238 10.77 19.01 -14.43
N GLY A 239 10.39 17.81 -14.86
CA GLY A 239 11.32 16.68 -15.02
C GLY A 239 11.79 16.06 -13.70
N ILE A 240 11.08 16.33 -12.60
CA ILE A 240 11.39 15.76 -11.28
C ILE A 240 10.87 14.34 -11.18
N ILE A 241 9.63 14.11 -11.66
CA ILE A 241 9.04 12.76 -11.76
C ILE A 241 9.26 12.25 -13.19
N PRO A 242 9.96 11.13 -13.36
CA PRO A 242 10.13 10.51 -14.66
C PRO A 242 8.80 10.03 -15.25
N THR A 243 8.66 10.19 -16.57
CA THR A 243 7.58 9.56 -17.34
C THR A 243 8.16 8.85 -18.55
N GLY A 244 7.37 7.95 -19.16
CA GLY A 244 7.77 7.24 -20.37
C GLY A 244 6.57 6.63 -21.09
N GLN A 245 6.77 6.23 -22.33
CA GLN A 245 5.77 5.51 -23.12
C GLN A 245 6.21 4.06 -23.28
N MET A 246 5.54 3.15 -22.60
CA MET A 246 5.82 1.72 -22.68
C MET A 246 5.06 1.10 -23.87
N THR A 247 5.75 0.24 -24.58
CA THR A 247 5.19 -0.62 -25.64
C THR A 247 5.56 -2.07 -25.33
N VAL A 248 4.55 -2.93 -25.28
CA VAL A 248 4.71 -4.38 -25.16
C VAL A 248 4.51 -4.99 -26.53
N GLY A 249 5.51 -5.71 -27.01
CA GLY A 249 5.47 -6.37 -28.32
C GLY A 249 4.72 -7.71 -28.28
N GLU A 250 4.55 -8.28 -29.46
CA GLU A 250 3.94 -9.62 -29.58
C GLU A 250 4.91 -10.72 -29.15
N TYR A 251 4.36 -11.81 -28.61
CA TYR A 251 5.14 -13.01 -28.27
C TYR A 251 5.80 -13.61 -29.52
N GLN A 252 7.09 -13.78 -29.49
CA GLN A 252 7.92 -14.34 -30.54
C GLN A 252 8.08 -15.86 -30.33
N THR A 253 7.36 -16.65 -31.09
CA THR A 253 7.36 -18.14 -30.95
C THR A 253 8.71 -18.79 -31.21
N GLU A 254 9.56 -18.18 -32.04
CA GLU A 254 10.89 -18.71 -32.37
C GLU A 254 11.91 -18.53 -31.26
N THR A 255 11.80 -17.44 -30.49
CA THR A 255 12.73 -17.08 -29.43
C THR A 255 12.15 -17.32 -28.04
N GLY A 256 10.83 -17.42 -27.90
CA GLY A 256 10.15 -17.56 -26.62
C GLY A 256 10.08 -16.25 -25.81
N ILE A 257 10.15 -15.09 -26.47
CA ILE A 257 10.33 -13.78 -25.86
C ILE A 257 9.10 -12.89 -26.10
N ILE A 258 8.76 -12.06 -25.13
CA ILE A 258 7.90 -10.87 -25.28
C ILE A 258 8.80 -9.64 -25.14
N PRO A 259 9.06 -8.87 -26.21
CA PRO A 259 9.88 -7.66 -26.10
C PRO A 259 9.09 -6.51 -25.49
N VAL A 260 9.76 -5.71 -24.67
CA VAL A 260 9.20 -4.49 -24.07
C VAL A 260 10.15 -3.33 -24.36
N SER A 261 9.60 -2.18 -24.72
CA SER A 261 10.37 -0.96 -24.90
C SER A 261 9.70 0.22 -24.19
N ILE A 262 10.51 1.17 -23.75
CA ILE A 262 10.05 2.45 -23.21
C ILE A 262 10.77 3.57 -23.96
N GLN A 263 9.99 4.52 -24.45
CA GLN A 263 10.43 5.67 -25.23
C GLN A 263 9.87 6.97 -24.65
N ASN A 264 10.32 8.12 -25.20
CA ASN A 264 9.85 9.44 -24.79
C ASN A 264 9.95 9.66 -23.27
N ILE A 265 11.12 9.29 -22.72
CA ILE A 265 11.36 9.39 -21.29
C ILE A 265 11.65 10.84 -20.94
N THR A 266 10.95 11.35 -19.92
CA THR A 266 11.26 12.64 -19.28
C THR A 266 11.97 12.41 -17.96
N GLY A 267 12.72 13.41 -17.47
CA GLY A 267 13.48 13.26 -16.22
C GLY A 267 14.66 12.29 -16.34
N GLY A 268 15.13 12.01 -17.57
CA GLY A 268 16.17 11.01 -17.86
C GLY A 268 17.51 11.26 -17.17
N ASP A 269 17.88 12.53 -16.96
CA ASP A 269 19.12 12.90 -16.27
C ASP A 269 19.15 12.44 -14.79
N ASN A 270 17.99 12.16 -14.22
CA ASN A 270 17.83 11.69 -12.84
C ASN A 270 17.56 10.17 -12.74
N ILE A 271 17.47 9.45 -13.85
CA ILE A 271 17.15 8.01 -13.84
C ILE A 271 18.44 7.19 -13.71
N GLN A 272 18.52 6.38 -12.67
CA GLN A 272 19.59 5.42 -12.44
C GLN A 272 19.34 4.11 -13.20
N ALA A 273 18.12 3.61 -13.17
CA ALA A 273 17.71 2.36 -13.83
C ALA A 273 16.21 2.38 -14.14
N ILE A 274 15.79 1.54 -15.08
CA ILE A 274 14.38 1.22 -15.29
C ILE A 274 14.22 -0.30 -15.18
N ASN A 275 13.28 -0.72 -14.34
CA ASN A 275 12.93 -2.11 -14.14
C ASN A 275 11.48 -2.37 -14.57
N ILE A 276 11.22 -3.55 -15.11
CA ILE A 276 9.86 -4.04 -15.30
C ILE A 276 9.54 -5.17 -14.32
N ALA A 277 8.37 -5.10 -13.74
CA ALA A 277 7.74 -6.14 -12.96
C ALA A 277 6.79 -6.92 -13.87
N VAL A 278 6.91 -8.25 -13.93
CA VAL A 278 6.13 -9.12 -14.81
C VAL A 278 5.50 -10.23 -13.98
N TRP A 279 4.19 -10.40 -14.09
CA TRP A 279 3.48 -11.49 -13.40
C TRP A 279 2.19 -11.87 -14.15
N LYS A 280 1.70 -13.08 -13.89
CA LYS A 280 0.46 -13.61 -14.46
C LYS A 280 -0.59 -13.86 -13.36
N LYS A 281 -0.16 -14.40 -12.22
CA LYS A 281 -1.07 -14.79 -11.14
C LYS A 281 -1.57 -13.56 -10.39
N GLU A 282 -2.83 -13.59 -9.97
CA GLU A 282 -3.43 -12.49 -9.21
C GLU A 282 -2.73 -12.23 -7.86
N ASP A 283 -2.17 -13.28 -7.25
CA ASP A 283 -1.42 -13.23 -6.00
C ASP A 283 0.06 -12.80 -6.18
N GLN A 284 0.48 -12.55 -7.43
CA GLN A 284 1.84 -12.17 -7.80
C GLN A 284 2.93 -13.17 -7.36
N SER A 285 2.58 -14.42 -7.02
CA SER A 285 3.54 -15.45 -6.60
C SER A 285 4.54 -15.85 -7.70
N ASP A 286 4.32 -15.42 -8.92
CA ASP A 286 5.19 -15.58 -10.09
C ASP A 286 5.84 -14.26 -10.53
N LEU A 287 5.83 -13.23 -9.68
CA LEU A 287 6.42 -11.91 -9.99
C LEU A 287 7.92 -12.01 -10.26
N GLN A 288 8.31 -11.45 -11.39
CA GLN A 288 9.72 -11.33 -11.79
C GLN A 288 10.08 -9.88 -12.06
N TRP A 289 11.24 -9.46 -11.59
CA TRP A 289 11.81 -8.15 -11.90
C TRP A 289 12.89 -8.29 -12.97
N ILE A 290 12.83 -7.47 -14.00
CA ILE A 290 13.79 -7.46 -15.12
C ILE A 290 14.30 -6.03 -15.30
N GLU A 291 15.60 -5.85 -15.22
CA GLU A 291 16.25 -4.57 -15.52
C GLU A 291 16.28 -4.32 -17.02
N MET A 292 15.84 -3.13 -17.44
CA MET A 292 15.84 -2.74 -18.84
C MET A 292 17.20 -2.18 -19.27
N GLN A 293 17.55 -2.42 -20.52
CA GLN A 293 18.83 -1.97 -21.10
C GLN A 293 18.63 -0.65 -21.85
N TYR A 294 19.44 0.35 -21.49
CA TYR A 294 19.49 1.63 -22.19
C TYR A 294 20.07 1.48 -23.60
N GLN A 295 19.48 2.15 -24.58
CA GLN A 295 19.88 2.12 -25.99
C GLN A 295 20.41 3.48 -26.45
N GLU A 296 21.16 3.50 -27.55
CA GLU A 296 21.74 4.72 -28.15
C GLU A 296 20.66 5.73 -28.64
N ASP A 297 19.43 5.28 -28.88
CA ASP A 297 18.29 6.09 -29.30
C ASP A 297 17.47 6.65 -28.10
N GLU A 298 18.05 6.63 -26.91
CA GLU A 298 17.45 7.09 -25.66
C GLU A 298 16.23 6.26 -25.19
N SER A 299 16.06 5.07 -25.75
CA SER A 299 15.03 4.12 -25.30
C SER A 299 15.60 3.13 -24.28
N TYR A 300 14.72 2.46 -23.54
CA TYR A 300 15.02 1.29 -22.72
C TYR A 300 14.29 0.09 -23.27
N VAL A 301 14.98 -1.06 -23.33
CA VAL A 301 14.41 -2.31 -23.82
C VAL A 301 14.65 -3.45 -22.85
N ALA A 302 13.73 -4.40 -22.81
CA ALA A 302 13.89 -5.68 -22.12
C ALA A 302 13.19 -6.78 -22.90
N ASP A 303 13.74 -7.97 -22.80
CA ASP A 303 13.18 -9.20 -23.34
C ASP A 303 12.65 -10.05 -22.17
N ILE A 304 11.33 -10.25 -22.12
CA ILE A 304 10.73 -11.15 -21.15
C ILE A 304 10.87 -12.59 -21.68
N ASP A 305 11.78 -13.35 -21.09
CA ASP A 305 11.96 -14.75 -21.42
C ASP A 305 10.85 -15.59 -20.76
N MET A 306 9.96 -16.12 -21.60
CA MET A 306 8.80 -16.88 -21.13
C MET A 306 9.15 -18.23 -20.53
N SER A 307 10.42 -18.68 -20.65
CA SER A 307 10.90 -19.86 -19.91
C SER A 307 10.88 -19.67 -18.40
N ASN A 308 10.98 -18.43 -17.93
CA ASN A 308 10.88 -18.09 -16.51
C ASN A 308 9.45 -18.24 -15.95
N PHE A 309 8.47 -18.41 -16.83
CA PHE A 309 7.06 -18.63 -16.53
C PHE A 309 6.58 -19.99 -17.09
N ASP A 310 7.48 -20.97 -17.24
CA ASP A 310 7.20 -22.31 -17.74
C ASP A 310 6.45 -22.31 -19.10
N TYR A 311 6.58 -21.24 -19.88
CA TYR A 311 5.84 -21.02 -21.13
C TYR A 311 4.32 -21.10 -20.99
N GLU A 312 3.77 -20.76 -19.84
CA GLU A 312 2.32 -20.75 -19.64
C GLU A 312 1.60 -19.80 -20.60
N GLN A 313 0.48 -20.26 -21.15
CA GLN A 313 -0.36 -19.43 -22.03
C GLN A 313 -1.21 -18.45 -21.23
N GLY A 314 -1.49 -17.28 -21.78
CA GLY A 314 -2.38 -16.28 -21.20
C GLY A 314 -1.81 -14.87 -21.17
N GLU A 315 -2.45 -14.03 -20.39
CA GLU A 315 -2.10 -12.63 -20.21
C GLU A 315 -1.12 -12.46 -19.05
N TYR A 316 -0.14 -11.58 -19.25
CA TYR A 316 0.88 -11.22 -18.27
C TYR A 316 0.80 -9.72 -18.02
N ASN A 317 0.70 -9.33 -16.76
CA ASN A 317 0.81 -7.94 -16.37
C ASN A 317 2.27 -7.50 -16.43
N ILE A 318 2.51 -6.31 -16.96
CA ILE A 318 3.85 -5.74 -17.10
C ILE A 318 3.79 -4.30 -16.63
N HIS A 319 4.50 -3.98 -15.56
CA HIS A 319 4.61 -2.62 -15.02
C HIS A 319 6.06 -2.14 -15.09
N ALA A 320 6.26 -0.91 -15.54
CA ALA A 320 7.58 -0.31 -15.61
C ALA A 320 7.77 0.75 -14.52
N TYR A 321 8.95 0.71 -13.90
CA TYR A 321 9.34 1.62 -12.83
C TYR A 321 10.70 2.22 -13.11
N ALA A 322 10.80 3.56 -13.05
CA ALA A 322 12.07 4.26 -13.06
C ALA A 322 12.60 4.38 -11.63
N ILE A 323 13.89 4.10 -11.46
CA ILE A 323 14.62 4.30 -10.21
C ILE A 323 15.51 5.52 -10.43
N THR A 324 15.35 6.54 -9.61
CA THR A 324 16.12 7.79 -9.68
C THR A 324 17.44 7.70 -8.94
N ASN A 325 18.34 8.65 -9.18
CA ASN A 325 19.69 8.67 -8.58
C ASN A 325 19.67 8.81 -7.05
N ASP A 326 18.59 9.30 -6.48
CA ASP A 326 18.33 9.38 -5.04
C ASP A 326 17.62 8.13 -4.49
N GLY A 327 17.38 7.12 -5.34
CA GLY A 327 16.81 5.83 -4.97
C GLY A 327 15.27 5.80 -4.95
N GLU A 328 14.61 6.86 -5.39
CA GLU A 328 13.14 6.90 -5.49
C GLU A 328 12.65 6.05 -6.67
N GLN A 329 11.50 5.40 -6.52
CA GLN A 329 10.91 4.53 -7.53
C GLN A 329 9.58 5.09 -8.02
N TYR A 330 9.50 5.37 -9.32
CA TYR A 330 8.29 5.93 -9.95
C TYR A 330 7.72 4.96 -10.97
N PHE A 331 6.41 4.73 -10.90
CA PHE A 331 5.69 4.00 -11.95
C PHE A 331 5.63 4.85 -13.20
N ILE A 332 6.14 4.34 -14.33
CA ILE A 332 6.24 5.09 -15.59
C ILE A 332 5.43 4.47 -16.74
N GLY A 333 4.83 3.32 -16.53
CA GLY A 333 3.98 2.71 -17.53
C GLY A 333 3.51 1.32 -17.16
N GLY A 334 2.39 0.90 -17.72
CA GLY A 334 1.86 -0.45 -17.57
C GLY A 334 1.25 -0.95 -18.87
N GLY A 335 1.27 -2.26 -19.06
CA GLY A 335 0.72 -2.94 -20.21
C GLY A 335 0.51 -4.42 -19.95
N MET A 336 0.00 -5.11 -20.97
CA MET A 336 -0.22 -6.55 -20.93
C MET A 336 0.51 -7.23 -22.07
N GLY A 337 1.24 -8.29 -21.76
CA GLY A 337 1.79 -9.21 -22.73
C GLY A 337 0.87 -10.42 -22.89
N TYR A 338 0.79 -10.98 -24.09
CA TYR A 338 -0.04 -12.17 -24.33
C TYR A 338 0.78 -13.27 -24.98
N LYS A 339 0.80 -14.43 -24.36
CA LYS A 339 1.37 -15.66 -24.95
C LYS A 339 0.23 -16.58 -25.39
N GLN A 340 0.20 -16.85 -26.68
CA GLN A 340 -0.70 -17.81 -27.32
C GLN A 340 -0.32 -19.26 -27.00
#